data_6a2b1727fc78e458cddef4b840752b8a
#
_entry.id   6a2b1727fc78e458cddef4b840752b8a
#
_cell.length_a   1.000
_cell.length_b   1.000
_cell.length_c   1.000
_cell.angle_alpha   90.00
_cell.angle_beta   90.00
_cell.angle_gamma   90.00
#
_symmetry.space_group_name_H-M   'P 1'
#
loop_
_entity.id
_entity.type
_entity.pdbx_description
1 polymer ?
#
loop_
_entity_poly.entity_id
_entity_poly.type
_entity_poly.pdbx_seq_one_letter_code
_entity_poly.pdbx_strand_id
1 'polypeptide(L)'
;MITIFVRDCNQISQSFYDSVIFDLQLHQLTCSCSHSACLSVHGYYRRTVKLSSGAIRLRVCRVKCSECGATHALLLSSMVPYSQIPLSDQQRICKDYEEDRDLCMVCEGNPSIDENNVKSILRNYRLCWREKLRSLKIPLFPLADLIL
;
A
#
# COMPACT_ATOMS: atom_id res chain seq x y z
N MET A 1 4.89 -9.99 7.33
CA MET A 1 4.96 -8.77 6.50
C MET A 1 5.15 -7.59 7.42
N ILE A 2 6.04 -6.66 7.06
CA ILE A 2 6.37 -5.47 7.84
C ILE A 2 6.09 -4.25 6.97
N THR A 3 5.34 -3.29 7.51
CA THR A 3 5.00 -2.04 6.80
C THR A 3 5.91 -0.91 7.29
N ILE A 4 6.56 -0.25 6.35
CA ILE A 4 7.42 0.91 6.59
C ILE A 4 6.61 2.17 6.29
N PHE A 5 6.44 3.00 7.31
CA PHE A 5 5.72 4.26 7.15
C PHE A 5 6.58 5.28 6.42
N VAL A 6 6.03 5.85 5.35
CA VAL A 6 6.64 6.92 4.56
C VAL A 6 5.71 8.13 4.54
N ARG A 7 6.30 9.33 4.58
CA ARG A 7 5.51 10.59 4.56
C ARG A 7 4.91 10.85 3.19
N ASP A 8 5.68 10.60 2.14
CA ASP A 8 5.22 10.78 0.76
C ASP A 8 4.61 9.47 0.23
N CYS A 9 3.30 9.33 0.40
CA CYS A 9 2.56 8.14 -0.03
C CYS A 9 2.28 8.10 -1.54
N ASN A 10 2.53 9.20 -2.27
CA ASN A 10 2.21 9.30 -3.68
C ASN A 10 3.37 8.89 -4.59
N GLN A 11 4.59 8.86 -4.07
CA GLN A 11 5.75 8.42 -4.83
C GLN A 11 5.95 6.91 -4.70
N ILE A 12 5.71 6.18 -5.79
CA ILE A 12 6.04 4.76 -5.88
C ILE A 12 6.92 4.55 -7.09
N SER A 13 8.22 4.44 -6.85
CA SER A 13 9.24 4.10 -7.84
C SER A 13 10.28 3.17 -7.23
N GLN A 14 11.07 2.48 -8.05
CA GLN A 14 12.15 1.62 -7.54
C GLN A 14 13.20 2.46 -6.79
N SER A 15 13.58 3.62 -7.33
CA SER A 15 14.57 4.50 -6.70
C SER A 15 14.12 4.99 -5.33
N PHE A 16 12.86 5.41 -5.21
CA PHE A 16 12.28 5.81 -3.91
C PHE A 16 12.24 4.64 -2.94
N TYR A 17 11.79 3.47 -3.39
CA TYR A 17 11.77 2.26 -2.57
C TYR A 17 13.18 1.91 -2.07
N ASP A 18 14.16 1.88 -2.97
CA ASP A 18 15.54 1.53 -2.64
C ASP A 18 16.17 2.53 -1.65
N SER A 19 15.88 3.84 -1.77
CA SER A 19 16.35 4.84 -0.81
C SER A 19 15.78 4.60 0.59
N VAL A 20 14.48 4.35 0.69
CA VAL A 20 13.83 4.05 1.98
C VAL A 20 14.41 2.79 2.62
N ILE A 21 14.63 1.72 1.83
CA ILE A 21 15.19 0.47 2.36
C ILE A 21 16.66 0.63 2.73
N PHE A 22 17.43 1.45 2.01
CA PHE A 22 18.83 1.72 2.33
C PHE A 22 19.00 2.44 3.66
N ASP A 23 18.11 3.41 3.96
CA ASP A 23 18.14 4.19 5.20
C ASP A 23 17.54 3.41 6.39
N LEU A 24 16.90 2.25 6.11
CA LEU A 24 16.19 1.49 7.11
C LEU A 24 17.13 0.72 8.04
N GLN A 25 17.04 0.98 9.32
CA GLN A 25 17.79 0.26 10.34
C GLN A 25 17.05 -1.03 10.73
N LEU A 26 17.38 -2.15 10.09
CA LEU A 26 16.70 -3.44 10.28
C LEU A 26 16.67 -3.91 11.75
N HIS A 27 17.69 -3.56 12.55
CA HIS A 27 17.76 -3.94 13.96
C HIS A 27 16.70 -3.23 14.84
N GLN A 28 16.11 -2.14 14.35
CA GLN A 28 15.00 -1.44 15.03
C GLN A 28 13.63 -2.06 14.73
N LEU A 29 13.56 -2.91 13.72
CA LEU A 29 12.31 -3.57 13.37
C LEU A 29 12.05 -4.77 14.27
N THR A 30 10.78 -4.94 14.64
CA THR A 30 10.32 -6.07 15.44
C THR A 30 9.65 -7.11 14.56
N CYS A 31 10.01 -8.36 14.74
CA CYS A 31 9.34 -9.48 14.09
C CYS A 31 7.97 -9.74 14.74
N SER A 32 7.09 -10.43 14.04
CA SER A 32 5.78 -10.88 14.58
C SER A 32 5.91 -11.84 15.77
N CYS A 33 7.08 -12.43 16.01
CA CYS A 33 7.39 -13.19 17.22
C CYS A 33 7.83 -12.32 18.41
N SER A 34 7.70 -10.99 18.30
CA SER A 34 8.06 -9.99 19.31
C SER A 34 9.55 -9.81 19.60
N HIS A 35 10.44 -10.48 18.86
CA HIS A 35 11.88 -10.25 18.97
C HIS A 35 12.32 -9.08 18.08
N SER A 36 13.18 -8.23 18.59
CA SER A 36 13.87 -7.15 17.85
C SER A 36 15.29 -7.56 17.50
N ALA A 37 15.92 -6.84 16.57
CA ALA A 37 17.28 -7.11 16.09
C ALA A 37 17.50 -8.53 15.51
N CYS A 38 16.43 -9.24 15.18
CA CYS A 38 16.45 -10.63 14.68
C CYS A 38 16.26 -10.73 13.15
N LEU A 39 16.15 -9.59 12.44
CA LEU A 39 15.82 -9.55 11.02
C LEU A 39 17.08 -9.32 10.17
N SER A 40 17.29 -10.16 9.16
CA SER A 40 18.36 -10.02 8.17
C SER A 40 17.78 -10.09 6.75
N VAL A 41 18.45 -9.45 5.79
CA VAL A 41 18.04 -9.52 4.37
C VAL A 41 18.14 -10.97 3.90
N HIS A 42 17.03 -11.50 3.41
CA HIS A 42 16.92 -12.87 2.92
C HIS A 42 16.90 -12.95 1.38
N GLY A 43 16.49 -11.87 0.72
CA GLY A 43 16.40 -11.80 -0.73
C GLY A 43 15.40 -10.76 -1.20
N TYR A 44 15.01 -10.89 -2.47
CA TYR A 44 14.11 -9.96 -3.13
C TYR A 44 13.11 -10.73 -3.98
N TYR A 45 11.93 -10.14 -4.21
CA TYR A 45 10.97 -10.65 -5.19
C TYR A 45 10.41 -9.50 -6.02
N ARG A 46 9.89 -9.83 -7.19
CA ARG A 46 9.25 -8.84 -8.08
C ARG A 46 7.78 -8.71 -7.73
N ARG A 47 7.34 -7.47 -7.61
CA ARG A 47 5.93 -7.12 -7.39
C ARG A 47 5.48 -6.12 -8.44
N THR A 48 4.39 -6.41 -9.11
CA THR A 48 3.74 -5.44 -10.00
C THR A 48 2.89 -4.49 -9.16
N VAL A 49 3.00 -3.19 -9.43
CA VAL A 49 2.17 -2.13 -8.87
C VAL A 49 1.48 -1.44 -10.04
N LYS A 50 0.16 -1.42 -10.03
CA LYS A 50 -0.70 -0.79 -11.05
C LYS A 50 -1.06 0.60 -10.57
N LEU A 51 -0.43 1.61 -11.15
CA LEU A 51 -0.73 3.03 -10.94
C LEU A 51 -1.79 3.47 -11.94
N SER A 52 -2.47 4.57 -11.68
CA SER A 52 -3.36 5.21 -12.66
C SER A 52 -2.66 5.57 -13.96
N SER A 53 -1.37 5.88 -13.91
CA SER A 53 -0.53 6.24 -15.06
C SER A 53 0.11 5.06 -15.78
N GLY A 54 -0.01 3.84 -15.27
CA GLY A 54 0.63 2.65 -15.84
C GLY A 54 1.02 1.62 -14.79
N ALA A 55 1.62 0.51 -15.21
CA ALA A 55 2.10 -0.54 -14.31
C ALA A 55 3.62 -0.51 -14.21
N ILE A 56 4.14 -0.61 -12.99
CA ILE A 56 5.57 -0.72 -12.71
C ILE A 56 5.88 -2.04 -12.03
N ARG A 57 7.12 -2.51 -12.15
CA ARG A 57 7.62 -3.70 -11.43
C ARG A 57 8.65 -3.26 -10.41
N LEU A 58 8.35 -3.49 -9.14
CA LEU A 58 9.26 -3.23 -8.04
C LEU A 58 9.98 -4.50 -7.60
N ARG A 59 11.25 -4.37 -7.27
CA ARG A 59 12.05 -5.38 -6.57
C ARG A 59 11.92 -5.12 -5.07
N VAL A 60 11.12 -5.94 -4.40
CA VAL A 60 10.77 -5.77 -2.98
C VAL A 60 11.68 -6.63 -2.11
N CYS A 61 12.25 -6.04 -1.07
CA CYS A 61 13.11 -6.69 -0.10
C CYS A 61 12.31 -7.65 0.79
N ARG A 62 12.90 -8.84 1.04
CA ARG A 62 12.43 -9.81 2.01
C ARG A 62 13.47 -9.96 3.11
N VAL A 63 13.01 -9.94 4.34
CA VAL A 63 13.82 -10.21 5.52
C VAL A 63 13.38 -11.51 6.18
N LYS A 64 14.32 -12.18 6.85
CA LYS A 64 14.07 -13.40 7.60
C LYS A 64 14.45 -13.19 9.06
N CYS A 65 13.62 -13.68 9.95
CA CYS A 65 13.88 -13.69 11.38
C CYS A 65 14.79 -14.89 11.74
N SER A 66 15.85 -14.66 12.51
CA SER A 66 16.71 -15.70 13.03
C SER A 66 16.04 -16.57 14.10
N GLU A 67 15.13 -15.96 14.87
CA GLU A 67 14.49 -16.61 16.02
C GLU A 67 13.38 -17.58 15.61
N CYS A 68 12.42 -17.09 14.80
CA CYS A 68 11.26 -17.89 14.42
C CYS A 68 11.31 -18.44 12.98
N GLY A 69 12.33 -18.08 12.20
CA GLY A 69 12.48 -18.49 10.80
C GLY A 69 11.49 -17.82 9.82
N ALA A 70 10.54 -17.02 10.32
CA ALA A 70 9.54 -16.37 9.48
C ALA A 70 10.17 -15.37 8.52
N THR A 71 9.64 -15.32 7.29
CA THR A 71 10.05 -14.33 6.29
C THR A 71 9.00 -13.22 6.16
N HIS A 72 9.46 -11.97 6.06
CA HIS A 72 8.61 -10.80 5.89
C HIS A 72 9.02 -10.02 4.65
N ALA A 73 8.03 -9.57 3.86
CA ALA A 73 8.25 -8.54 2.85
C ALA A 73 8.23 -7.17 3.53
N LEU A 74 9.16 -6.28 3.16
CA LEU A 74 9.16 -4.89 3.59
C LEU A 74 8.32 -4.09 2.59
N LEU A 75 7.17 -3.60 3.00
CA LEU A 75 6.28 -2.82 2.15
C LEU A 75 6.21 -1.38 2.65
N LEU A 76 6.22 -0.42 1.73
CA LEU A 76 5.89 0.97 2.08
C LEU A 76 4.42 1.07 2.48
N SER A 77 4.08 2.03 3.34
CA SER A 77 2.68 2.27 3.78
C SER A 77 1.73 2.62 2.63
N SER A 78 2.26 3.12 1.51
CA SER A 78 1.53 3.33 0.26
C SER A 78 1.15 2.04 -0.48
N MET A 79 1.78 0.90 -0.14
CA MET A 79 1.58 -0.39 -0.80
C MET A 79 0.61 -1.25 0.02
N VAL A 80 -0.57 -1.52 -0.51
CA VAL A 80 -1.56 -2.35 0.18
C VAL A 80 -1.16 -3.83 0.10
N PRO A 81 -1.11 -4.54 1.22
CA PRO A 81 -0.87 -5.98 1.24
C PRO A 81 -1.81 -6.77 0.32
N TYR A 82 -1.25 -7.73 -0.41
CA TYR A 82 -1.99 -8.60 -1.34
C TYR A 82 -2.73 -7.88 -2.49
N SER A 83 -2.56 -6.56 -2.63
CA SER A 83 -3.10 -5.76 -3.73
C SER A 83 -1.98 -5.22 -4.62
N GLN A 84 -2.21 -5.19 -5.93
CA GLN A 84 -1.31 -4.53 -6.87
C GLN A 84 -1.57 -3.02 -6.98
N ILE A 85 -2.66 -2.54 -6.36
CA ILE A 85 -3.10 -1.15 -6.48
C ILE A 85 -2.69 -0.40 -5.21
N PRO A 86 -2.01 0.75 -5.33
CA PRO A 86 -1.60 1.58 -4.21
C PRO A 86 -2.75 2.07 -3.35
N LEU A 87 -2.45 2.43 -2.12
CA LEU A 87 -3.45 2.94 -1.17
C LEU A 87 -4.10 4.23 -1.69
N SER A 88 -3.34 5.16 -2.24
CA SER A 88 -3.84 6.42 -2.82
C SER A 88 -4.86 6.20 -3.93
N ASP A 89 -4.58 5.27 -4.86
CA ASP A 89 -5.50 4.94 -5.94
C ASP A 89 -6.77 4.24 -5.41
N GLN A 90 -6.63 3.35 -4.41
CA GLN A 90 -7.80 2.74 -3.77
C GLN A 90 -8.65 3.78 -3.04
N GLN A 91 -8.04 4.73 -2.34
CA GLN A 91 -8.75 5.82 -1.67
C GLN A 91 -9.50 6.69 -2.68
N ARG A 92 -8.86 7.05 -3.81
CA ARG A 92 -9.50 7.84 -4.86
C ARG A 92 -10.71 7.12 -5.47
N ILE A 93 -10.59 5.83 -5.78
CA ILE A 93 -11.71 5.00 -6.26
C ILE A 93 -12.87 4.99 -5.26
N CYS A 94 -12.57 4.86 -3.97
CA CYS A 94 -13.60 4.90 -2.93
C CYS A 94 -14.25 6.28 -2.80
N LYS A 95 -13.49 7.36 -2.96
CA LYS A 95 -14.02 8.73 -2.97
C LYS A 95 -14.95 8.96 -4.16
N ASP A 96 -14.51 8.59 -5.36
CA ASP A 96 -15.34 8.70 -6.56
C ASP A 96 -16.67 7.95 -6.40
N TYR A 97 -16.65 6.79 -5.77
CA TYR A 97 -17.86 6.04 -5.43
C TYR A 97 -18.78 6.77 -4.42
N GLU A 98 -18.23 7.41 -3.39
CA GLU A 98 -19.03 8.19 -2.41
C GLU A 98 -19.57 9.49 -3.03
N GLU A 99 -18.96 9.99 -4.11
CA GLU A 99 -19.42 11.14 -4.91
C GLU A 99 -20.41 10.75 -6.03
N ASP A 100 -20.93 9.51 -5.99
CA ASP A 100 -21.89 8.95 -6.97
C ASP A 100 -21.39 8.99 -8.43
N ARG A 101 -20.08 8.94 -8.66
CA ARG A 101 -19.53 8.86 -10.01
C ARG A 101 -19.81 7.49 -10.63
N ASP A 102 -20.12 7.48 -11.92
CA ASP A 102 -20.32 6.26 -12.67
C ASP A 102 -19.03 5.40 -12.68
N LEU A 103 -19.20 4.09 -12.56
CA LEU A 103 -18.11 3.12 -12.60
C LEU A 103 -17.26 3.23 -13.88
N CYS A 104 -17.89 3.55 -15.01
CA CYS A 104 -17.20 3.76 -16.28
C CYS A 104 -16.19 4.92 -16.19
N MET A 105 -16.61 6.06 -15.67
CA MET A 105 -15.75 7.24 -15.47
C MET A 105 -14.58 6.95 -14.53
N VAL A 106 -14.83 6.17 -13.46
CA VAL A 106 -13.78 5.73 -12.54
C VAL A 106 -12.76 4.84 -13.25
N CYS A 107 -13.20 3.93 -14.12
CA CYS A 107 -12.32 3.06 -14.90
C CYS A 107 -11.53 3.84 -15.96
N GLU A 108 -12.14 4.78 -16.66
CA GLU A 108 -11.48 5.63 -17.67
C GLU A 108 -10.35 6.47 -17.07
N GLY A 109 -10.53 6.99 -15.85
CA GLY A 109 -9.49 7.71 -15.10
C GLY A 109 -8.32 6.84 -14.62
N ASN A 110 -8.40 5.50 -14.81
CA ASN A 110 -7.46 4.52 -14.28
C ASN A 110 -7.08 3.45 -15.32
N PRO A 111 -6.38 3.78 -16.41
CA PRO A 111 -6.19 2.87 -17.55
C PRO A 111 -5.45 1.56 -17.21
N SER A 112 -4.68 1.53 -16.13
CA SER A 112 -3.99 0.32 -15.66
C SER A 112 -4.76 -0.47 -14.60
N ILE A 113 -5.92 0.04 -14.18
CA ILE A 113 -6.78 -0.57 -13.16
C ILE A 113 -8.05 -1.03 -13.86
N ASP A 114 -8.15 -2.33 -14.13
CA ASP A 114 -9.31 -2.91 -14.78
C ASP A 114 -10.56 -2.89 -13.87
N GLU A 115 -11.72 -3.01 -14.50
CA GLU A 115 -13.03 -2.96 -13.82
C GLU A 115 -13.15 -4.00 -12.69
N ASN A 116 -12.57 -5.18 -12.84
CA ASN A 116 -12.61 -6.21 -11.80
C ASN A 116 -11.84 -5.79 -10.55
N ASN A 117 -10.70 -5.10 -10.74
CA ASN A 117 -9.97 -4.53 -9.62
C ASN A 117 -10.77 -3.43 -8.92
N VAL A 118 -11.41 -2.52 -9.68
CA VAL A 118 -12.28 -1.48 -9.12
C VAL A 118 -13.43 -2.10 -8.33
N LYS A 119 -14.13 -3.06 -8.91
CA LYS A 119 -15.22 -3.80 -8.22
C LYS A 119 -14.74 -4.49 -6.94
N SER A 120 -13.54 -5.07 -6.96
CA SER A 120 -12.95 -5.73 -5.78
C SER A 120 -12.63 -4.72 -4.68
N ILE A 121 -12.06 -3.57 -5.03
CA ILE A 121 -11.77 -2.47 -4.08
C ILE A 121 -13.06 -1.96 -3.46
N LEU A 122 -14.08 -1.65 -4.26
CA LEU A 122 -15.36 -1.14 -3.79
C LEU A 122 -16.09 -2.15 -2.92
N ARG A 123 -16.04 -3.45 -3.27
CA ARG A 123 -16.60 -4.51 -2.43
C ARG A 123 -15.94 -4.56 -1.06
N ASN A 124 -14.61 -4.55 -1.00
CA ASN A 124 -13.87 -4.56 0.27
C ASN A 124 -14.14 -3.30 1.08
N TYR A 125 -14.17 -2.14 0.43
CA TYR A 125 -14.52 -0.89 1.08
C TYR A 125 -15.90 -0.94 1.73
N ARG A 126 -16.94 -1.33 0.98
CA ARG A 126 -18.32 -1.40 1.48
C ARG A 126 -18.49 -2.39 2.63
N LEU A 127 -17.87 -3.58 2.53
CA LEU A 127 -18.05 -4.66 3.50
C LEU A 127 -17.19 -4.49 4.76
N CYS A 128 -16.00 -3.89 4.65
CA CYS A 128 -15.03 -3.93 5.72
C CYS A 128 -14.66 -2.56 6.28
N TRP A 129 -14.65 -1.51 5.48
CA TRP A 129 -14.03 -0.25 5.86
C TRP A 129 -14.97 0.92 6.02
N ARG A 130 -16.01 1.03 5.19
CA ARG A 130 -16.94 2.17 5.14
C ARG A 130 -17.47 2.55 6.52
N GLU A 131 -18.09 1.60 7.21
CA GLU A 131 -18.68 1.85 8.54
C GLU A 131 -17.61 2.13 9.61
N LYS A 132 -16.46 1.45 9.53
CA LYS A 132 -15.34 1.68 10.46
C LYS A 132 -14.79 3.10 10.32
N LEU A 133 -14.56 3.56 9.09
CA LEU A 133 -14.06 4.92 8.85
C LEU A 133 -15.07 5.96 9.31
N ARG A 134 -16.36 5.75 9.05
CA ARG A 134 -17.43 6.64 9.51
C ARG A 134 -17.52 6.70 11.04
N SER A 135 -17.51 5.56 11.70
CA SER A 135 -17.60 5.47 13.18
C SER A 135 -16.40 6.12 13.87
N LEU A 136 -15.22 5.99 13.30
CA LEU A 136 -13.99 6.59 13.81
C LEU A 136 -13.79 8.04 13.35
N LYS A 137 -14.68 8.58 12.51
CA LYS A 137 -14.57 9.90 11.89
C LYS A 137 -13.23 10.09 11.15
N ILE A 138 -12.72 9.01 10.55
CA ILE A 138 -11.47 9.04 9.77
C ILE A 138 -11.84 9.42 8.33
N PRO A 139 -11.33 10.54 7.78
CA PRO A 139 -11.56 10.92 6.39
C PRO A 139 -10.88 9.91 5.45
N LEU A 140 -11.46 9.70 4.27
CA LEU A 140 -10.85 8.88 3.21
C LEU A 140 -9.51 9.45 2.71
N PHE A 141 -9.32 10.76 2.89
CA PHE A 141 -8.06 11.45 2.58
C PHE A 141 -7.48 12.06 3.85
N PRO A 142 -6.17 11.98 4.06
CA PRO A 142 -5.52 12.72 5.13
C PRO A 142 -5.71 14.23 4.91
N LEU A 143 -5.84 14.95 6.02
CA LEU A 143 -6.09 16.41 6.08
C LEU A 143 -5.04 17.29 5.36
N ALA A 144 -4.00 16.71 4.77
CA ALA A 144 -2.97 17.45 4.03
C ALA A 144 -3.50 18.20 2.79
N ASP A 145 -4.65 17.78 2.23
CA ASP A 145 -5.28 18.45 1.09
C ASP A 145 -6.26 19.57 1.50
N LEU A 146 -6.38 19.87 2.79
CA LEU A 146 -7.26 20.91 3.35
C LEU A 146 -6.54 22.23 3.69
N ILE A 147 -5.24 22.33 3.38
CA ILE A 147 -4.48 23.59 3.53
C ILE A 147 -4.14 24.11 2.13
N LEU A 148 -5.10 24.77 1.53
CA LEU A 148 -4.93 25.80 0.50
C LEU A 148 -5.51 27.10 1.05
#